data_d24e782263f8777a8a2364d2a166fb7c
#
_entry.id   d24e782263f8777a8a2364d2a166fb7c
#
_cell.length_a   1.000
_cell.length_b   1.000
_cell.length_c   1.000
_cell.angle_alpha   90.00
_cell.angle_beta   90.00
_cell.angle_gamma   90.00
#
_symmetry.space_group_name_H-M   'P 1'
#
loop_
_entity.id
_entity.type
_entity.pdbx_description
1 polymer ?
#
loop_
_entity_poly.entity_id
_entity_poly.type
_entity_poly.pdbx_seq_one_letter_code
_entity_poly.pdbx_strand_id
1 'polypeptide(L)'
;MDVKSNLLSLAQADVEVSEMILGTTNDELKQNMAAYHTQQAIEKIIKQLIIDKRGFGNIEHDLGQLVADAKSEGIVIPEWVEENSYEISRWATTIRYNSNFKTNRDSIDSFNKLIKEWIDTFED
;
A
#
# COMPACT_ATOMS: atom_id res chain seq x y z
N MET A 1 15.71 10.47 -14.08
CA MET A 1 15.00 9.79 -13.00
C MET A 1 14.51 8.43 -13.50
N ASP A 2 14.82 7.39 -12.83
CA ASP A 2 14.35 6.09 -13.27
C ASP A 2 12.94 5.78 -12.73
N VAL A 3 12.32 4.74 -13.29
CA VAL A 3 10.96 4.36 -12.93
C VAL A 3 10.84 3.97 -11.46
N LYS A 4 11.91 3.40 -10.92
CA LYS A 4 11.95 2.97 -9.53
C LYS A 4 11.69 4.14 -8.58
N SER A 5 12.39 5.26 -8.81
CA SER A 5 12.23 6.45 -7.97
C SER A 5 10.81 6.99 -8.03
N ASN A 6 10.17 6.93 -9.20
CA ASN A 6 8.82 7.45 -9.36
C ASN A 6 7.80 6.73 -8.50
N LEU A 7 7.74 5.40 -8.58
CA LEU A 7 6.73 4.66 -7.83
C LEU A 7 6.97 4.67 -6.33
N LEU A 8 8.23 4.62 -5.90
CA LEU A 8 8.54 4.73 -4.49
C LEU A 8 8.22 6.11 -3.94
N SER A 9 8.46 7.15 -4.73
CA SER A 9 8.10 8.52 -4.33
C SER A 9 6.59 8.69 -4.22
N LEU A 10 5.84 8.10 -5.14
CA LEU A 10 4.39 8.13 -5.09
C LEU A 10 3.84 7.35 -3.89
N ALA A 11 4.47 6.22 -3.56
CA ALA A 11 4.10 5.46 -2.38
C ALA A 11 4.33 6.27 -1.11
N GLN A 12 5.46 6.96 -1.02
CA GLN A 12 5.76 7.82 0.11
C GLN A 12 4.70 8.93 0.23
N ALA A 13 4.32 9.53 -0.89
CA ALA A 13 3.29 10.56 -0.90
C ALA A 13 1.94 10.02 -0.42
N ASP A 14 1.58 8.80 -0.84
CA ASP A 14 0.33 8.18 -0.37
C ASP A 14 0.33 8.00 1.14
N VAL A 15 1.45 7.56 1.71
CA VAL A 15 1.55 7.40 3.16
C VAL A 15 1.40 8.75 3.86
N GLU A 16 2.05 9.78 3.32
CA GLU A 16 1.96 11.12 3.90
C GLU A 16 0.54 11.66 3.87
N VAL A 17 -0.18 11.44 2.77
CA VAL A 17 -1.58 11.84 2.68
C VAL A 17 -2.43 11.09 3.71
N SER A 18 -2.20 9.79 3.84
CA SER A 18 -2.90 8.99 4.85
C SER A 18 -2.67 9.56 6.25
N GLU A 19 -1.40 9.85 6.58
CA GLU A 19 -1.06 10.39 7.89
C GLU A 19 -1.68 11.77 8.13
N MET A 20 -1.71 12.61 7.09
CA MET A 20 -2.36 13.93 7.18
C MET A 20 -3.84 13.79 7.50
N ILE A 21 -4.52 12.90 6.82
CA ILE A 21 -5.95 12.67 7.05
C ILE A 21 -6.16 12.22 8.50
N LEU A 22 -5.40 11.24 8.95
CA LEU A 22 -5.54 10.74 10.32
C LEU A 22 -5.26 11.81 11.36
N GLY A 23 -4.36 12.72 11.07
CA GLY A 23 -3.99 13.79 11.99
C GLY A 23 -4.99 14.93 12.08
N THR A 24 -5.92 15.02 11.13
CA THR A 24 -6.83 16.17 11.06
C THR A 24 -8.30 15.84 11.33
N THR A 25 -8.66 14.57 11.46
CA THR A 25 -10.07 14.21 11.57
C THR A 25 -10.28 12.93 12.37
N ASN A 26 -11.47 12.84 12.98
CA ASN A 26 -11.98 11.59 13.57
C ASN A 26 -13.17 11.06 12.76
N ASP A 27 -13.44 11.67 11.60
CA ASP A 27 -14.55 11.29 10.72
C ASP A 27 -14.24 9.91 10.10
N GLU A 28 -15.14 8.96 10.29
CA GLU A 28 -14.94 7.58 9.81
C GLU A 28 -14.81 7.48 8.29
N LEU A 29 -15.56 8.31 7.55
CA LEU A 29 -15.46 8.27 6.09
C LEU A 29 -14.11 8.78 5.62
N LYS A 30 -13.60 9.83 6.24
CA LYS A 30 -12.28 10.34 5.89
C LYS A 30 -11.18 9.38 6.34
N GLN A 31 -11.37 8.72 7.47
CA GLN A 31 -10.46 7.67 7.90
C GLN A 31 -10.37 6.53 6.86
N ASN A 32 -11.49 6.19 6.25
CA ASN A 32 -11.49 5.19 5.18
C ASN A 32 -10.66 5.66 3.98
N MET A 33 -10.66 6.95 3.69
CA MET A 33 -9.80 7.49 2.62
C MET A 33 -8.33 7.37 2.99
N ALA A 34 -7.99 7.54 4.27
CA ALA A 34 -6.62 7.30 4.71
C ALA A 34 -6.21 5.85 4.47
N ALA A 35 -7.10 4.90 4.78
CA ALA A 35 -6.85 3.48 4.53
C ALA A 35 -6.63 3.20 3.04
N TYR A 36 -7.42 3.85 2.18
CA TYR A 36 -7.26 3.70 0.74
C TYR A 36 -5.84 4.12 0.31
N HIS A 37 -5.36 5.27 0.79
CA HIS A 37 -4.02 5.72 0.43
C HIS A 37 -2.93 4.79 0.97
N THR A 38 -3.14 4.22 2.15
CA THR A 38 -2.21 3.21 2.69
C THR A 38 -2.12 2.01 1.76
N GLN A 39 -3.27 1.52 1.29
CA GLN A 39 -3.30 0.41 0.34
C GLN A 39 -2.59 0.77 -0.96
N GLN A 40 -2.81 1.97 -1.48
CA GLN A 40 -2.17 2.43 -2.71
C GLN A 40 -0.64 2.46 -2.56
N ALA A 41 -0.15 2.84 -1.40
CA ALA A 41 1.30 2.84 -1.16
C ALA A 41 1.88 1.43 -1.27
N ILE A 42 1.23 0.46 -0.63
CA ILE A 42 1.69 -0.94 -0.65
C ILE A 42 1.70 -1.46 -2.09
N GLU A 43 0.63 -1.21 -2.82
CA GLU A 43 0.50 -1.66 -4.21
C GLU A 43 1.62 -1.09 -5.08
N LYS A 44 1.91 0.20 -4.92
CA LYS A 44 2.95 0.85 -5.71
C LYS A 44 4.34 0.30 -5.42
N ILE A 45 4.63 -0.02 -4.15
CA ILE A 45 5.91 -0.61 -3.80
C ILE A 45 6.07 -1.97 -4.48
N ILE A 46 5.06 -2.82 -4.40
CA ILE A 46 5.14 -4.16 -4.99
C ILE A 46 5.27 -4.07 -6.50
N LYS A 47 4.51 -3.19 -7.14
CA LYS A 47 4.61 -2.99 -8.57
C LYS A 47 6.01 -2.54 -8.98
N GLN A 48 6.62 -1.66 -8.20
CA GLN A 48 7.98 -1.22 -8.48
C GLN A 48 8.97 -2.38 -8.40
N LEU A 49 8.83 -3.22 -7.39
CA LEU A 49 9.72 -4.38 -7.23
C LEU A 49 9.58 -5.34 -8.42
N ILE A 50 8.36 -5.53 -8.91
CA ILE A 50 8.12 -6.38 -10.07
C ILE A 50 8.73 -5.76 -11.32
N ILE A 51 8.58 -4.45 -11.52
CA ILE A 51 9.18 -3.74 -12.65
C ILE A 51 10.68 -3.86 -12.63
N ASP A 52 11.30 -3.69 -11.47
CA ASP A 52 12.75 -3.82 -11.32
C ASP A 52 13.24 -5.20 -11.70
N LYS A 53 12.44 -6.23 -11.42
CA LYS A 53 12.84 -7.61 -11.67
C LYS A 53 12.62 -8.04 -13.11
N ARG A 54 11.52 -7.64 -13.70
CA ARG A 54 11.06 -8.13 -15.01
C ARG A 54 11.09 -7.09 -16.13
N GLY A 55 11.26 -5.79 -15.77
CA GLY A 55 11.29 -4.72 -16.75
C GLY A 55 9.93 -4.13 -17.10
N PHE A 56 8.85 -4.72 -16.62
CA PHE A 56 7.50 -4.19 -16.80
C PHE A 56 6.62 -4.63 -15.64
N GLY A 57 5.61 -3.83 -15.34
CA GLY A 57 4.70 -4.11 -14.24
C GLY A 57 3.46 -4.85 -14.70
N ASN A 58 2.84 -5.55 -13.78
CA ASN A 58 1.53 -6.12 -13.97
C ASN A 58 0.50 -5.06 -13.56
N ILE A 59 -0.62 -5.02 -14.27
CA ILE A 59 -1.69 -4.07 -13.97
C ILE A 59 -2.74 -4.66 -13.03
N GLU A 60 -2.49 -5.81 -12.44
CA GLU A 60 -3.39 -6.40 -11.46
C GLU A 60 -3.57 -5.48 -10.27
N HIS A 61 -4.80 -5.35 -9.78
CA HIS A 61 -5.12 -4.50 -8.65
C HIS A 61 -5.41 -5.27 -7.37
N ASP A 62 -5.55 -6.59 -7.47
CA ASP A 62 -5.74 -7.43 -6.29
C ASP A 62 -4.38 -7.60 -5.60
N LEU A 63 -4.31 -7.17 -4.36
CA LEU A 63 -3.05 -7.23 -3.62
C LEU A 63 -2.56 -8.68 -3.45
N GLY A 64 -3.48 -9.61 -3.24
CA GLY A 64 -3.11 -11.03 -3.11
C GLY A 64 -2.43 -11.54 -4.37
N GLN A 65 -2.92 -11.15 -5.53
CA GLN A 65 -2.32 -11.57 -6.80
C GLN A 65 -0.98 -10.88 -7.04
N LEU A 66 -0.86 -9.61 -6.66
CA LEU A 66 0.42 -8.91 -6.76
C LEU A 66 1.48 -9.57 -5.87
N VAL A 67 1.11 -9.95 -4.67
CA VAL A 67 2.02 -10.64 -3.76
C VAL A 67 2.45 -11.98 -4.36
N ALA A 68 1.49 -12.75 -4.89
CA ALA A 68 1.80 -14.04 -5.52
C ALA A 68 2.72 -13.86 -6.71
N ASP A 69 2.45 -12.86 -7.56
CA ASP A 69 3.27 -12.57 -8.73
C ASP A 69 4.70 -12.19 -8.32
N ALA A 70 4.83 -11.33 -7.32
CA ALA A 70 6.14 -10.92 -6.82
C ALA A 70 6.92 -12.12 -6.28
N LYS A 71 6.27 -12.98 -5.52
CA LYS A 71 6.92 -14.18 -4.97
C LYS A 71 7.36 -15.12 -6.06
N SER A 72 6.59 -15.26 -7.13
CA SER A 72 6.97 -16.11 -8.26
C SER A 72 8.23 -15.60 -8.96
N GLU A 73 8.52 -14.30 -8.83
CA GLU A 73 9.73 -13.69 -9.36
C GLU A 73 10.90 -13.72 -8.37
N GLY A 74 10.71 -14.36 -7.22
CA GLY A 74 11.75 -14.43 -6.21
C GLY A 74 11.88 -13.18 -5.35
N ILE A 75 10.88 -12.29 -5.40
CA ILE A 75 10.89 -11.06 -4.61
C ILE A 75 10.44 -11.37 -3.19
N VAL A 76 11.17 -10.85 -2.21
CA VAL A 76 10.80 -11.01 -0.80
C VAL A 76 9.78 -9.95 -0.43
N ILE A 77 8.60 -10.40 0.00
CA ILE A 77 7.52 -9.53 0.46
C ILE A 77 7.45 -9.65 1.98
N PRO A 78 7.38 -8.54 2.71
CA PRO A 78 7.27 -8.61 4.17
C PRO A 78 6.09 -9.45 4.61
N GLU A 79 6.29 -10.23 5.66
CA GLU A 79 5.27 -11.14 6.17
C GLU A 79 3.98 -10.40 6.54
N TRP A 80 4.09 -9.19 7.11
CA TRP A 80 2.91 -8.41 7.50
C TRP A 80 2.03 -8.05 6.29
N VAL A 81 2.62 -7.91 5.10
CA VAL A 81 1.85 -7.65 3.88
C VAL A 81 1.06 -8.90 3.51
N GLU A 82 1.73 -10.06 3.51
CA GLU A 82 1.06 -11.31 3.14
C GLU A 82 -0.07 -11.66 4.10
N GLU A 83 0.19 -11.52 5.40
CA GLU A 83 -0.78 -11.88 6.42
C GLU A 83 -2.04 -11.02 6.37
N ASN A 84 -1.91 -9.78 5.93
CA ASN A 84 -3.00 -8.81 5.94
C ASN A 84 -3.49 -8.46 4.52
N SER A 85 -3.06 -9.19 3.51
CA SER A 85 -3.37 -8.84 2.11
C SER A 85 -4.87 -8.82 1.83
N TYR A 86 -5.64 -9.73 2.41
CA TYR A 86 -7.07 -9.76 2.19
C TYR A 86 -7.74 -8.49 2.75
N GLU A 87 -7.44 -8.15 4.00
CA GLU A 87 -8.01 -6.97 4.62
C GLU A 87 -7.60 -5.70 3.87
N ILE A 88 -6.31 -5.58 3.56
CA ILE A 88 -5.80 -4.40 2.88
C ILE A 88 -6.40 -4.27 1.48
N SER A 89 -6.60 -5.37 0.77
CA SER A 89 -7.23 -5.35 -0.56
C SER A 89 -8.63 -4.73 -0.50
N ARG A 90 -9.37 -4.99 0.56
CA ARG A 90 -10.71 -4.44 0.71
C ARG A 90 -10.69 -2.92 0.82
N TRP A 91 -9.60 -2.35 1.30
CA TRP A 91 -9.46 -0.89 1.39
C TRP A 91 -9.44 -0.23 0.01
N ALA A 92 -9.07 -0.97 -1.03
CA ALA A 92 -9.09 -0.44 -2.39
C ALA A 92 -10.45 -0.59 -3.07
N THR A 93 -11.24 -1.58 -2.67
CA THR A 93 -12.48 -1.93 -3.35
C THR A 93 -13.72 -1.55 -2.54
N THR A 94 -13.84 -2.07 -1.33
CA THR A 94 -15.05 -1.91 -0.53
C THR A 94 -15.27 -0.47 -0.09
N ILE A 95 -14.19 0.22 0.27
CA ILE A 95 -14.26 1.59 0.76
C ILE A 95 -14.93 2.54 -0.22
N ARG A 96 -14.68 2.37 -1.51
CA ARG A 96 -15.21 3.27 -2.55
C ARG A 96 -16.72 3.21 -2.69
N TYR A 97 -17.32 2.09 -2.35
CA TYR A 97 -18.70 1.81 -2.70
C TYR A 97 -19.59 1.52 -1.51
N ASN A 98 -19.06 1.53 -0.30
CA ASN A 98 -19.83 1.20 0.89
C ASN A 98 -19.48 2.15 2.03
N SER A 99 -20.33 3.14 2.24
CA SER A 99 -20.12 4.14 3.29
C SER A 99 -20.25 3.58 4.70
N ASN A 100 -20.76 2.37 4.84
CA ASN A 100 -20.87 1.70 6.14
C ASN A 100 -19.64 0.85 6.46
N PHE A 101 -18.72 0.73 5.51
CA PHE A 101 -17.47 0.01 5.75
C PHE A 101 -16.64 0.76 6.78
N LYS A 102 -16.09 0.03 7.74
CA LYS A 102 -15.30 0.65 8.80
C LYS A 102 -13.89 0.09 8.81
N THR A 103 -12.94 1.00 8.97
CA THR A 103 -11.54 0.62 9.12
C THR A 103 -11.11 0.85 10.57
N ASN A 104 -10.00 0.27 10.94
CA ASN A 104 -9.42 0.46 12.27
C ASN A 104 -8.28 1.48 12.16
N ARG A 105 -8.41 2.58 12.88
CA ARG A 105 -7.41 3.66 12.85
C ARG A 105 -6.04 3.18 13.25
N ASP A 106 -5.97 2.36 14.30
CA ASP A 106 -4.68 1.86 14.78
C ASP A 106 -4.00 0.96 13.76
N SER A 107 -4.78 0.17 13.01
CA SER A 107 -4.24 -0.65 11.93
C SER A 107 -3.65 0.21 10.83
N ILE A 108 -4.37 1.26 10.41
CA ILE A 108 -3.88 2.17 9.37
C ILE A 108 -2.56 2.80 9.81
N ASP A 109 -2.53 3.29 11.03
CA ASP A 109 -1.35 3.96 11.57
C ASP A 109 -0.15 3.00 11.65
N SER A 110 -0.39 1.78 12.11
CA SER A 110 0.65 0.74 12.17
C SER A 110 1.20 0.41 10.79
N PHE A 111 0.32 0.23 9.81
CA PHE A 111 0.76 -0.08 8.45
C PHE A 111 1.53 1.08 7.85
N ASN A 112 1.12 2.32 8.11
CA ASN A 112 1.86 3.48 7.62
C ASN A 112 3.30 3.49 8.14
N LYS A 113 3.49 3.15 9.41
CA LYS A 113 4.84 3.06 9.99
C LYS A 113 5.65 1.95 9.34
N LEU A 114 5.04 0.78 9.15
CA LEU A 114 5.70 -0.36 8.52
C LEU A 114 6.06 -0.06 7.07
N ILE A 115 5.20 0.65 6.36
CA ILE A 115 5.47 1.04 4.98
C ILE A 115 6.69 1.97 4.92
N LYS A 116 6.77 2.93 5.82
CA LYS A 116 7.91 3.85 5.84
C LYS A 116 9.22 3.10 6.11
N GLU A 117 9.20 2.15 7.02
CA GLU A 117 10.36 1.31 7.28
C GLU A 117 10.73 0.48 6.04
N TRP A 118 9.73 -0.05 5.36
CA TRP A 118 9.95 -0.84 4.15
C TRP A 118 10.58 0.01 3.04
N ILE A 119 10.05 1.21 2.81
CA ILE A 119 10.61 2.13 1.82
C ILE A 119 12.07 2.44 2.14
N ASP A 120 12.37 2.65 3.43
CA ASP A 120 13.73 2.97 3.86
C ASP A 120 14.72 1.85 3.52
N THR A 121 14.26 0.59 3.43
CA THR A 121 15.15 -0.52 3.08
C THR A 121 15.65 -0.44 1.63
N PHE A 122 15.01 0.35 0.78
CA PHE A 122 15.40 0.49 -0.63
C PHE A 122 16.30 1.69 -0.87
N GLU A 123 16.56 2.48 0.15
CA GLU A 123 17.42 3.64 0.03
C GLU A 123 18.85 3.27 0.42
N ASP A 124 19.80 3.86 -0.29
CA ASP A 124 21.22 3.64 0.00
C ASP A 124 21.73 4.68 1.01
#